data_a309681a8907d3d14ec818386192a1f6
#
_entry.id   a309681a8907d3d14ec818386192a1f6
#
_cell.length_a   1.000
_cell.length_b   1.000
_cell.length_c   1.000
_cell.angle_alpha   90.00
_cell.angle_beta   90.00
_cell.angle_gamma   90.00
#
_symmetry.space_group_name_H-M   'P 1'
#
loop_
_entity.id
_entity.type
_entity.pdbx_description
1 polymer ?
#
loop_
_entity_poly.entity_id
_entity_poly.type
_entity_poly.pdbx_seq_one_letter_code
_entity_poly.pdbx_strand_id
1 'polypeptide(L)'
;MIDAVEINDRSLHFMNIKLPKIIATSVVRGSQKGESHGGVFTVDFASQRAEQHVDWDTGDIDFSGRGADRGLRGICFDADDIYIAASDELFCYDRDFKVRKSWRNRYLKHCHEIYRKDRKIF
;
A
#
# COMPACT_ATOMS: atom_id res chain seq x y z
N MET A 1 -14.72 -3.05 24.01
CA MET A 1 -14.35 -1.64 24.34
C MET A 1 -12.89 -1.67 24.73
N ILE A 2 -12.03 -1.12 23.89
CA ILE A 2 -10.59 -1.02 24.19
C ILE A 2 -10.45 0.32 24.90
N ASP A 3 -10.06 0.28 26.16
CA ASP A 3 -9.81 1.49 26.96
C ASP A 3 -8.66 2.27 26.31
N ALA A 4 -8.90 3.56 26.09
CA ALA A 4 -7.88 4.47 25.62
C ALA A 4 -6.76 4.50 26.67
N VAL A 5 -5.58 4.02 26.29
CA VAL A 5 -4.39 4.21 27.10
C VAL A 5 -4.08 5.71 27.08
N GLU A 6 -4.32 6.40 28.19
CA GLU A 6 -3.81 7.74 28.40
C GLU A 6 -2.28 7.70 28.33
N ILE A 7 -1.73 8.09 27.19
CA ILE A 7 -0.29 8.30 27.07
C ILE A 7 0.03 9.56 27.87
N ASN A 8 0.67 9.37 29.01
CA ASN A 8 1.05 10.42 29.91
C ASN A 8 1.95 11.43 29.17
N ASP A 9 1.47 12.65 29.02
CA ASP A 9 2.01 13.78 28.24
C ASP A 9 3.46 14.17 28.62
N ARG A 10 4.01 13.61 29.68
CA ARG A 10 5.37 13.93 30.14
C ARG A 10 6.50 13.27 29.36
N SER A 11 6.23 12.23 28.58
CA SER A 11 7.26 11.51 27.79
C SER A 11 7.45 12.06 26.38
N LEU A 12 6.52 12.89 25.88
CA LEU A 12 6.57 13.45 24.52
C LEU A 12 7.42 14.73 24.41
N HIS A 13 7.90 15.29 25.51
CA HIS A 13 8.63 16.55 25.49
C HIS A 13 10.10 16.44 25.07
N PHE A 14 10.64 15.22 24.89
CA PHE A 14 12.07 15.03 24.58
C PHE A 14 12.42 14.83 23.12
N MET A 15 11.43 14.63 22.24
CA MET A 15 11.71 14.48 20.81
C MET A 15 10.75 15.32 19.99
N ASN A 16 11.18 16.50 19.61
CA ASN A 16 10.50 17.31 18.61
C ASN A 16 10.74 16.72 17.20
N ILE A 17 10.45 15.43 17.04
CA ILE A 17 10.59 14.74 15.77
C ILE A 17 9.35 15.05 14.94
N LYS A 18 9.54 15.87 13.92
CA LYS A 18 8.52 16.06 12.90
C LYS A 18 8.45 14.82 12.04
N LEU A 19 7.47 13.95 12.29
CA LEU A 19 7.23 12.78 11.44
C LEU A 19 6.76 13.22 10.05
N PRO A 20 7.33 12.64 8.99
CA PRO A 20 6.87 12.90 7.63
C PRO A 20 5.48 12.29 7.41
N LYS A 21 4.78 12.81 6.42
CA LYS A 21 3.64 12.10 5.85
C LYS A 21 4.12 10.79 5.24
N ILE A 22 3.48 9.69 5.56
CA ILE A 22 3.83 8.37 5.03
C ILE A 22 2.75 7.86 4.09
N ILE A 23 3.16 7.00 3.16
CA ILE A 23 2.28 6.18 2.35
C ILE A 23 2.38 4.73 2.85
N ALA A 24 1.25 4.06 2.93
CA ALA A 24 1.18 2.68 3.38
C ALA A 24 0.27 1.87 2.46
N THR A 25 0.63 0.61 2.26
CA THR A 25 -0.21 -0.36 1.58
C THR A 25 -0.74 -1.38 2.58
N SER A 26 -1.85 -2.01 2.23
CA SER A 26 -2.44 -3.07 3.05
C SER A 26 -2.83 -4.28 2.23
N VAL A 27 -2.90 -5.41 2.93
CA VAL A 27 -3.36 -6.69 2.40
C VAL A 27 -4.50 -7.19 3.27
N VAL A 28 -5.62 -7.54 2.66
CA VAL A 28 -6.71 -8.24 3.33
C VAL A 28 -6.58 -9.72 3.04
N ARG A 29 -6.16 -10.50 4.04
CA ARG A 29 -5.96 -11.94 3.91
C ARG A 29 -7.30 -12.66 3.82
N GLY A 30 -7.39 -13.64 2.92
CA GLY A 30 -8.58 -14.46 2.76
C GLY A 30 -9.75 -13.75 2.09
N SER A 31 -9.57 -12.55 1.55
CA SER A 31 -10.61 -11.83 0.84
C SER A 31 -11.11 -12.61 -0.37
N GLN A 32 -12.42 -12.57 -0.58
CA GLN A 32 -13.12 -13.24 -1.66
C GLN A 32 -13.35 -12.30 -2.84
N LYS A 33 -13.81 -12.85 -3.96
CA LYS A 33 -14.19 -12.06 -5.12
C LYS A 33 -15.26 -11.03 -4.73
N GLY A 34 -15.01 -9.76 -5.09
CA GLY A 34 -15.91 -8.65 -4.78
C GLY A 34 -15.70 -8.01 -3.40
N GLU A 35 -14.76 -8.53 -2.61
CA GLU A 35 -14.33 -7.91 -1.37
C GLU A 35 -13.05 -7.10 -1.59
N SER A 36 -12.76 -6.18 -0.68
CA SER A 36 -11.47 -5.47 -0.68
C SER A 36 -10.32 -6.45 -0.45
N HIS A 37 -9.28 -6.33 -1.24
CA HIS A 37 -8.05 -7.12 -1.13
C HIS A 37 -6.91 -6.33 -0.47
N GLY A 38 -7.17 -5.09 -0.13
CA GLY A 38 -6.24 -4.14 0.44
C GLY A 38 -6.35 -2.77 -0.19
N GLY A 39 -5.51 -1.86 0.23
CA GLY A 39 -5.58 -0.49 -0.23
C GLY A 39 -4.27 0.27 -0.11
N VAL A 40 -4.32 1.52 -0.52
CA VAL A 40 -3.25 2.50 -0.35
C VAL A 40 -3.76 3.62 0.52
N PHE A 41 -2.98 3.99 1.52
CA PHE A 41 -3.31 5.02 2.48
C PHE A 41 -2.19 6.03 2.59
N THR A 42 -2.53 7.28 2.85
CA THR A 42 -1.59 8.26 3.39
C THR A 42 -1.91 8.51 4.84
N VAL A 43 -0.87 8.65 5.66
CA VAL A 43 -0.98 8.97 7.08
C VAL A 43 -0.17 10.24 7.36
N ASP A 44 -0.85 11.24 7.87
CA ASP A 44 -0.28 12.51 8.28
C ASP A 44 -0.36 12.62 9.81
N PHE A 45 0.78 12.47 10.46
CA PHE A 45 0.85 12.50 11.92
C PHE A 45 0.64 13.90 12.48
N ALA A 46 0.98 14.95 11.74
CA ALA A 46 0.82 16.32 12.21
C ALA A 46 -0.66 16.71 12.29
N SER A 47 -1.46 16.28 11.32
CA SER A 47 -2.91 16.53 11.29
C SER A 47 -3.72 15.39 11.90
N GLN A 48 -3.08 14.29 12.32
CA GLN A 48 -3.72 13.06 12.83
C GLN A 48 -4.78 12.50 11.85
N ARG A 49 -4.47 12.52 10.56
CA ARG A 49 -5.38 12.06 9.50
C ARG A 49 -4.79 10.89 8.75
N ALA A 50 -5.63 9.90 8.51
CA ALA A 50 -5.39 8.84 7.54
C ALA A 50 -6.43 8.94 6.42
N GLU A 51 -5.99 8.81 5.19
CA GLU A 51 -6.84 8.87 4.01
C GLU A 51 -6.57 7.66 3.12
N GLN A 52 -7.63 6.97 2.74
CA GLN A 52 -7.56 5.87 1.77
C GLN A 52 -7.70 6.42 0.36
N HIS A 53 -6.72 6.14 -0.50
CA HIS A 53 -6.70 6.59 -1.90
C HIS A 53 -7.08 5.49 -2.88
N VAL A 54 -6.78 4.25 -2.53
CA VAL A 54 -7.09 3.08 -3.35
C VAL A 54 -7.72 2.03 -2.46
N ASP A 55 -8.89 1.54 -2.88
CA ASP A 55 -9.47 0.29 -2.42
C ASP A 55 -9.38 -0.71 -3.57
N TRP A 56 -8.59 -1.75 -3.39
CA TRP A 56 -8.40 -2.74 -4.44
C TRP A 56 -9.43 -3.86 -4.29
N ASP A 57 -10.59 -3.64 -4.87
CA ASP A 57 -11.77 -4.52 -4.84
C ASP A 57 -12.08 -5.14 -6.21
N THR A 58 -11.11 -5.16 -7.14
CA THR A 58 -11.34 -5.53 -8.53
C THR A 58 -12.11 -6.83 -8.67
N GLY A 59 -13.40 -6.71 -9.01
CA GLY A 59 -14.33 -7.82 -9.18
C GLY A 59 -13.95 -8.79 -10.31
N ASP A 60 -13.01 -8.41 -11.16
CA ASP A 60 -12.56 -9.17 -12.34
C ASP A 60 -11.40 -10.13 -12.04
N ILE A 61 -10.81 -10.10 -10.85
CA ILE A 61 -9.71 -11.00 -10.52
C ILE A 61 -10.27 -12.36 -10.14
N ASP A 62 -9.97 -13.35 -10.94
CA ASP A 62 -10.19 -14.74 -10.57
C ASP A 62 -9.11 -15.21 -9.60
N PHE A 63 -9.51 -15.48 -8.37
CA PHE A 63 -8.64 -15.97 -7.29
C PHE A 63 -8.56 -17.49 -7.24
N SER A 64 -9.27 -18.21 -8.09
CA SER A 64 -9.20 -19.65 -8.14
C SER A 64 -7.78 -20.14 -8.40
N GLY A 65 -7.27 -21.05 -7.56
CA GLY A 65 -5.93 -21.61 -7.67
C GLY A 65 -4.78 -20.66 -7.27
N ARG A 66 -5.08 -19.50 -6.74
CA ARG A 66 -4.09 -18.55 -6.24
C ARG A 66 -4.29 -18.41 -4.73
N GLY A 67 -3.27 -18.60 -3.93
CA GLY A 67 -3.38 -18.44 -2.47
C GLY A 67 -4.12 -17.18 -2.06
N ALA A 68 -4.81 -17.23 -0.94
CA ALA A 68 -5.69 -16.17 -0.41
C ALA A 68 -4.98 -14.85 -0.04
N ASP A 69 -3.73 -14.68 -0.46
CA ASP A 69 -2.85 -13.63 0.04
C ASP A 69 -2.59 -12.62 -1.07
N ARG A 70 -3.62 -11.86 -1.38
CA ARG A 70 -3.54 -10.78 -2.37
C ARG A 70 -3.78 -9.46 -1.73
N GLY A 71 -3.03 -8.48 -2.15
CA GLY A 71 -3.12 -7.12 -1.69
C GLY A 71 -2.00 -6.29 -2.29
N LEU A 72 -2.00 -5.03 -1.98
CA LEU A 72 -0.98 -4.09 -2.40
C LEU A 72 0.15 -4.12 -1.37
N ARG A 73 1.39 -4.30 -1.84
CA ARG A 73 2.55 -4.57 -0.98
C ARG A 73 3.66 -3.54 -1.19
N GLY A 74 4.75 -3.92 -1.82
CA GLY A 74 5.92 -3.07 -2.00
C GLY A 74 5.62 -1.79 -2.76
N ILE A 75 6.22 -0.70 -2.34
CA ILE A 75 6.08 0.63 -2.95
C ILE A 75 7.46 1.14 -3.32
N CYS A 76 7.58 1.72 -4.51
CA CYS A 76 8.72 2.56 -4.84
C CYS A 76 8.30 3.76 -5.69
N PHE A 77 9.14 4.77 -5.73
CA PHE A 77 8.87 6.03 -6.39
C PHE A 77 9.88 6.33 -7.48
N ASP A 78 9.42 6.97 -8.54
CA ASP A 78 10.27 7.57 -9.57
C ASP A 78 9.64 8.86 -10.08
N ALA A 79 10.22 9.99 -9.69
CA ALA A 79 9.66 11.31 -9.96
C ALA A 79 8.18 11.41 -9.53
N ASP A 80 7.26 11.48 -10.50
CA ASP A 80 5.82 11.61 -10.26
C ASP A 80 5.08 10.27 -10.28
N ASP A 81 5.80 9.18 -10.50
CA ASP A 81 5.22 7.85 -10.58
C ASP A 81 5.35 7.10 -9.25
N ILE A 82 4.28 6.42 -8.88
CA ILE A 82 4.21 5.55 -7.70
C ILE A 82 4.02 4.13 -8.20
N TYR A 83 5.02 3.29 -7.96
CA TYR A 83 4.94 1.87 -8.31
C TYR A 83 4.52 1.06 -7.10
N ILE A 84 3.50 0.23 -7.29
CA ILE A 84 2.95 -0.61 -6.22
C ILE A 84 2.83 -2.03 -6.73
N ALA A 85 3.43 -2.95 -5.99
CA ALA A 85 3.36 -4.37 -6.29
C ALA A 85 2.08 -4.98 -5.70
N ALA A 86 1.33 -5.67 -6.55
CA ALA A 86 0.41 -6.71 -6.13
C ALA A 86 1.08 -8.08 -6.31
N SER A 87 0.46 -9.14 -5.88
CA SER A 87 1.09 -10.48 -5.90
C SER A 87 1.64 -10.89 -7.28
N ASP A 88 0.92 -10.60 -8.35
CA ASP A 88 1.24 -11.02 -9.72
C ASP A 88 1.12 -9.86 -10.73
N GLU A 89 1.00 -8.65 -10.25
CA GLU A 89 0.86 -7.45 -11.06
C GLU A 89 1.62 -6.29 -10.45
N LEU A 90 2.24 -5.49 -11.29
CA LEU A 90 2.88 -4.25 -10.90
C LEU A 90 2.06 -3.10 -11.47
N PHE A 91 1.61 -2.21 -10.60
CA PHE A 91 0.90 -1.00 -10.97
C PHE A 91 1.81 0.22 -10.95
N CYS A 92 1.58 1.12 -11.88
CA CYS A 92 2.13 2.46 -11.88
C CYS A 92 0.96 3.45 -11.73
N TYR A 93 0.97 4.18 -10.64
CA TYR A 93 0.01 5.24 -10.33
C TYR A 93 0.66 6.62 -10.54
N ASP A 94 -0.17 7.61 -10.84
CA ASP A 94 0.22 9.01 -10.71
C ASP A 94 0.11 9.48 -9.25
N ARG A 95 0.38 10.76 -9.00
CA ARG A 95 0.31 11.36 -7.65
C ARG A 95 -1.11 11.47 -7.09
N ASP A 96 -2.12 11.36 -7.94
CA ASP A 96 -3.53 11.34 -7.56
C ASP A 96 -4.04 9.90 -7.37
N PHE A 97 -3.14 8.92 -7.35
CA PHE A 97 -3.42 7.50 -7.23
C PHE A 97 -4.32 6.93 -8.34
N LYS A 98 -4.22 7.50 -9.54
CA LYS A 98 -4.84 6.94 -10.74
C LYS A 98 -3.87 6.02 -11.45
N VAL A 99 -4.35 4.85 -11.87
CA VAL A 99 -3.53 3.89 -12.62
C VAL A 99 -3.16 4.47 -13.97
N ARG A 100 -1.87 4.59 -14.23
CA ARG A 100 -1.32 4.96 -15.54
C ARG A 100 -1.06 3.74 -16.40
N LYS A 101 -0.49 2.69 -15.79
CA LYS A 101 -0.09 1.44 -16.44
C LYS A 101 -0.11 0.30 -15.44
N SER A 102 -0.23 -0.92 -15.95
CA SER A 102 0.04 -2.12 -15.17
C SER A 102 0.76 -3.16 -16.04
N TRP A 103 1.48 -4.05 -15.37
CA TRP A 103 2.22 -5.13 -16.02
C TRP A 103 1.98 -6.42 -15.28
N ARG A 104 1.69 -7.47 -16.05
CA ARG A 104 1.67 -8.85 -15.60
C ARG A 104 2.74 -9.63 -16.31
N ASN A 105 3.36 -10.56 -15.59
CA ASN A 105 4.37 -11.43 -16.16
C ASN A 105 4.28 -12.79 -15.48
N ARG A 106 4.50 -13.87 -16.21
CA ARG A 106 4.49 -15.23 -15.66
C ARG A 106 5.54 -15.45 -14.54
N TYR A 107 6.56 -14.62 -14.48
CA TYR A 107 7.60 -14.67 -13.45
C TYR A 107 7.30 -13.77 -12.25
N LEU A 108 6.32 -12.88 -12.38
CA LEU A 108 5.88 -12.00 -11.29
C LEU A 108 4.89 -12.78 -10.42
N LYS A 109 5.41 -13.47 -9.41
CA LYS A 109 4.62 -14.26 -8.46
C LYS A 109 5.03 -13.91 -7.05
N HIS A 110 4.02 -13.72 -6.19
CA HIS A 110 4.24 -13.39 -4.77
C HIS A 110 5.17 -12.17 -4.57
N CYS A 111 5.06 -11.18 -5.45
CA CYS A 111 5.85 -9.97 -5.34
C CYS A 111 5.51 -9.23 -4.04
N HIS A 112 6.50 -9.05 -3.18
CA HIS A 112 6.34 -8.43 -1.86
C HIS A 112 7.01 -7.07 -1.80
N GLU A 113 8.29 -7.01 -2.14
CA GLU A 113 9.10 -5.82 -2.10
C GLU A 113 9.51 -5.44 -3.51
N ILE A 114 9.59 -4.15 -3.76
CA ILE A 114 10.10 -3.62 -5.00
C ILE A 114 11.06 -2.48 -4.72
N TYR A 115 12.07 -2.40 -5.55
CA TYR A 115 13.05 -1.34 -5.48
C TYR A 115 13.35 -0.80 -6.89
N ARG A 116 13.43 0.51 -7.02
CA ARG A 116 13.76 1.14 -8.29
C ARG A 116 15.16 1.71 -8.29
N LYS A 117 15.92 1.34 -9.30
CA LYS A 117 17.26 1.87 -9.55
C LYS A 117 17.53 1.89 -11.06
N ASP A 118 18.14 2.97 -11.55
CA ASP A 118 18.61 3.10 -12.95
C ASP A 118 17.54 2.73 -13.98
N ARG A 119 16.30 3.21 -13.77
CA ARG A 119 15.11 2.96 -14.62
C ARG A 119 14.65 1.49 -14.66
N LYS A 120 15.16 0.65 -13.75
CA LYS A 120 14.75 -0.74 -13.59
C LYS A 120 14.04 -0.92 -12.25
N ILE A 121 13.10 -1.85 -12.20
CA ILE A 121 12.43 -2.28 -10.97
C ILE A 121 12.88 -3.71 -10.68
N PHE A 122 13.26 -3.93 -9.42
CA PHE A 122 13.75 -5.21 -8.89
C PHE A 122 12.79 -5.71 -7.82
#